data_ee38e6a6eefa359bb41f828703fb3172
#
_entry.id   ee38e6a6eefa359bb41f828703fb3172
#
_cell.length_a   1.000
_cell.length_b   1.000
_cell.length_c   1.000
_cell.angle_alpha   90.00
_cell.angle_beta   90.00
_cell.angle_gamma   90.00
#
_symmetry.space_group_name_H-M   'P 1'
#
loop_
_entity.id
_entity.type
_entity.pdbx_description
1 polymer ?
#
loop_
_entity_poly.entity_id
_entity_poly.type
_entity_poly.pdbx_seq_one_letter_code
_entity_poly.pdbx_strand_id
1 'polypeptide(L)'
;MTQGAVVIVSGASSGIGQACAARMVLRGCRVFGVSRTPPLGGASFEHLAVDVTNDDDVEAGVQEVFAREQRIDALINSAGYGLAGAIADTSLDEAHRQFEVNFFGCLRLCRAVLPTMQNQGSGLIVNISSLGGLFGLPFQGLYSASKFALEGLTESLRHEVGRFGIDVVAVEPGDVRTAFTRYRVRAVASGQGSAYREQFDAALAIMERDEGQGVSAEQVAALVESIWRQRHRRPRYICGHASQTVAAPAKRLLPARLFERLIADHYAARASRSLPGRSKPGAGSTSRGAPVESA
;
A
#
# COMPACT_ATOMS: atom_id res chain seq x y z
N MET A 1 1.87 -7.25 29.00
CA MET A 1 1.41 -6.13 28.16
C MET A 1 0.86 -5.08 29.09
N THR A 2 1.40 -3.90 29.00
CA THR A 2 1.12 -2.82 29.96
C THR A 2 -0.19 -2.13 29.57
N GLN A 3 -1.17 -2.20 30.46
CA GLN A 3 -2.31 -1.29 30.46
C GLN A 3 -1.76 0.14 30.41
N GLY A 4 -2.28 0.98 29.51
CA GLY A 4 -1.76 2.35 29.34
C GLY A 4 -0.59 2.51 28.36
N ALA A 5 -0.25 1.49 27.57
CA ALA A 5 0.75 1.64 26.49
C ALA A 5 0.29 2.70 25.47
N VAL A 6 1.22 3.52 25.02
CA VAL A 6 0.97 4.64 24.08
C VAL A 6 1.20 4.20 22.63
N VAL A 7 0.18 4.34 21.81
CA VAL A 7 0.18 3.90 20.41
C VAL A 7 -0.19 5.04 19.48
N ILE A 8 0.66 5.32 18.51
CA ILE A 8 0.36 6.24 17.39
C ILE A 8 -0.07 5.41 16.19
N VAL A 9 -1.18 5.81 15.55
CA VAL A 9 -1.69 5.13 14.33
C VAL A 9 -1.90 6.15 13.24
N SER A 10 -1.18 6.05 12.13
CA SER A 10 -1.41 6.92 10.99
C SER A 10 -2.50 6.39 10.06
N GLY A 11 -3.16 7.30 9.34
CA GLY A 11 -4.31 6.94 8.50
C GLY A 11 -5.53 6.48 9.30
N ALA A 12 -5.67 6.98 10.54
CA ALA A 12 -6.70 6.53 11.47
C ALA A 12 -8.12 7.01 11.15
N SER A 13 -8.30 7.84 10.13
CA SER A 13 -9.64 8.31 9.72
C SER A 13 -10.52 7.24 9.08
N SER A 14 -9.95 6.14 8.56
CA SER A 14 -10.71 5.10 7.88
C SER A 14 -9.95 3.77 7.77
N GLY A 15 -10.64 2.73 7.32
CA GLY A 15 -10.05 1.46 6.90
C GLY A 15 -9.19 0.77 7.94
N ILE A 16 -8.02 0.27 7.53
CA ILE A 16 -7.12 -0.51 8.40
C ILE A 16 -6.63 0.32 9.60
N GLY A 17 -6.24 1.60 9.37
CA GLY A 17 -5.75 2.48 10.44
C GLY A 17 -6.81 2.70 11.52
N GLN A 18 -8.04 3.01 11.11
CA GLN A 18 -9.16 3.19 12.05
C GLN A 18 -9.45 1.91 12.84
N ALA A 19 -9.48 0.76 12.16
CA ALA A 19 -9.72 -0.53 12.82
C ALA A 19 -8.59 -0.89 13.80
N CYS A 20 -7.32 -0.63 13.45
CA CYS A 20 -6.18 -0.81 14.35
C CYS A 20 -6.30 0.09 15.57
N ALA A 21 -6.57 1.39 15.39
CA ALA A 21 -6.71 2.34 16.48
C ALA A 21 -7.82 1.93 17.47
N ALA A 22 -9.01 1.64 16.95
CA ALA A 22 -10.14 1.18 17.77
C ALA A 22 -9.80 -0.12 18.53
N ARG A 23 -9.13 -1.06 17.88
CA ARG A 23 -8.77 -2.32 18.50
C ARG A 23 -7.71 -2.17 19.60
N MET A 24 -6.74 -1.27 19.43
CA MET A 24 -5.75 -1.00 20.47
C MET A 24 -6.38 -0.30 21.69
N VAL A 25 -7.39 0.57 21.50
CA VAL A 25 -8.19 1.12 22.61
C VAL A 25 -8.88 0.03 23.42
N LEU A 26 -9.49 -0.96 22.75
CA LEU A 26 -10.12 -2.10 23.42
C LEU A 26 -9.13 -2.94 24.25
N ARG A 27 -7.83 -2.79 24.01
CA ARG A 27 -6.74 -3.41 24.80
C ARG A 27 -6.22 -2.53 25.94
N GLY A 28 -6.86 -1.41 26.17
CA GLY A 28 -6.48 -0.49 27.24
C GLY A 28 -5.26 0.38 26.90
N CYS A 29 -4.92 0.51 25.61
CA CYS A 29 -3.88 1.43 25.17
C CYS A 29 -4.40 2.88 25.12
N ARG A 30 -3.49 3.84 25.36
CA ARG A 30 -3.68 5.24 25.01
C ARG A 30 -3.36 5.38 23.51
N VAL A 31 -4.36 5.69 22.69
CA VAL A 31 -4.22 5.68 21.24
C VAL A 31 -4.40 7.09 20.68
N PHE A 32 -3.41 7.52 19.89
CA PHE A 32 -3.41 8.76 19.14
C PHE A 32 -3.48 8.41 17.64
N GLY A 33 -4.65 8.68 17.06
CA GLY A 33 -4.87 8.50 15.63
C GLY A 33 -4.49 9.76 14.88
N VAL A 34 -3.49 9.67 13.98
CA VAL A 34 -3.06 10.81 13.17
C VAL A 34 -3.60 10.72 11.75
N SER A 35 -4.26 11.77 11.30
CA SER A 35 -4.79 11.93 9.95
C SER A 35 -5.24 13.37 9.73
N ARG A 36 -5.38 13.81 8.47
CA ARG A 36 -5.82 15.18 8.13
C ARG A 36 -7.22 15.51 8.65
N THR A 37 -8.09 14.53 8.69
CA THR A 37 -9.48 14.67 9.14
C THR A 37 -9.84 13.57 10.13
N PRO A 38 -10.69 13.85 11.11
CA PRO A 38 -11.16 12.81 12.04
C PRO A 38 -12.01 11.75 11.32
N PRO A 39 -12.16 10.56 11.91
CA PRO A 39 -13.02 9.53 11.35
C PRO A 39 -14.49 9.96 11.38
N LEU A 40 -15.23 9.58 10.34
CA LEU A 40 -16.68 9.79 10.27
C LEU A 40 -17.37 8.99 11.39
N GLY A 41 -18.30 9.63 12.10
CA GLY A 41 -19.05 8.99 13.19
C GLY A 41 -18.33 9.01 14.55
N GLY A 42 -17.20 9.70 14.66
CA GLY A 42 -16.42 9.82 15.88
C GLY A 42 -15.35 8.74 16.03
N ALA A 43 -14.52 8.89 17.04
CA ALA A 43 -13.42 7.99 17.36
C ALA A 43 -13.47 7.54 18.82
N SER A 44 -13.10 6.30 19.07
CA SER A 44 -12.85 5.79 20.44
C SER A 44 -11.44 6.14 20.94
N PHE A 45 -10.62 6.77 20.09
CA PHE A 45 -9.24 7.19 20.32
C PHE A 45 -9.11 8.71 20.17
N GLU A 46 -8.03 9.26 20.64
CA GLU A 46 -7.74 10.67 20.47
C GLU A 46 -7.24 10.93 19.02
N HIS A 47 -7.85 11.91 18.36
CA HIS A 47 -7.47 12.30 17.00
C HIS A 47 -6.59 13.55 17.01
N LEU A 48 -5.44 13.47 16.35
CA LEU A 48 -4.57 14.60 16.06
C LEU A 48 -4.59 14.89 14.55
N ALA A 49 -4.85 16.16 14.21
CA ALA A 49 -4.83 16.61 12.82
C ALA A 49 -3.36 16.73 12.35
N VAL A 50 -2.89 15.75 11.59
CA VAL A 50 -1.52 15.66 11.08
C VAL A 50 -1.56 15.28 9.61
N ASP A 51 -0.91 16.05 8.75
CA ASP A 51 -0.59 15.66 7.39
C ASP A 51 0.77 14.97 7.36
N VAL A 52 0.79 13.67 7.05
CA VAL A 52 2.04 12.89 6.98
C VAL A 52 2.99 13.34 5.85
N THR A 53 2.53 14.23 4.96
CA THR A 53 3.36 14.83 3.90
C THR A 53 4.05 16.12 4.35
N ASN A 54 3.77 16.60 5.55
CA ASN A 54 4.35 17.81 6.12
C ASN A 54 5.27 17.43 7.29
N ASP A 55 6.53 17.85 7.23
CA ASP A 55 7.54 17.53 8.24
C ASP A 55 7.19 18.15 9.59
N ASP A 56 6.77 19.43 9.59
CA ASP A 56 6.45 20.18 10.81
C ASP A 56 5.20 19.62 11.50
N ASP A 57 4.17 19.26 10.74
CA ASP A 57 2.96 18.63 11.27
C ASP A 57 3.28 17.30 11.98
N VAL A 58 4.12 16.47 11.34
CA VAL A 58 4.51 15.17 11.91
C VAL A 58 5.32 15.36 13.17
N GLU A 59 6.31 16.26 13.15
CA GLU A 59 7.14 16.53 14.32
C GLU A 59 6.29 17.08 15.48
N ALA A 60 5.46 18.08 15.21
CA ALA A 60 4.57 18.67 16.23
C ALA A 60 3.59 17.63 16.80
N GLY A 61 2.98 16.79 15.96
CA GLY A 61 2.05 15.77 16.41
C GLY A 61 2.70 14.71 17.30
N VAL A 62 3.91 14.25 16.95
CA VAL A 62 4.66 13.28 17.78
C VAL A 62 5.14 13.92 19.09
N GLN A 63 5.60 15.16 19.05
CA GLN A 63 6.00 15.91 20.25
C GLN A 63 4.82 16.16 21.18
N GLU A 64 3.63 16.43 20.67
CA GLU A 64 2.41 16.55 21.45
C GLU A 64 2.10 15.25 22.20
N VAL A 65 2.19 14.09 21.53
CA VAL A 65 2.02 12.80 22.21
C VAL A 65 3.08 12.59 23.29
N PHE A 66 4.34 12.88 22.99
CA PHE A 66 5.43 12.73 23.95
C PHE A 66 5.28 13.67 25.16
N ALA A 67 4.89 14.92 24.94
CA ALA A 67 4.68 15.88 26.02
C ALA A 67 3.60 15.43 27.04
N ARG A 68 2.58 14.74 26.55
CA ARG A 68 1.46 14.23 27.37
C ARG A 68 1.77 12.91 28.07
N GLU A 69 2.41 11.98 27.39
CA GLU A 69 2.50 10.59 27.82
C GLU A 69 3.92 10.18 28.25
N GLN A 70 4.94 10.96 27.90
CA GLN A 70 6.36 10.73 28.16
C GLN A 70 6.89 9.39 27.62
N ARG A 71 6.15 8.76 26.71
CA ARG A 71 6.49 7.48 26.09
C ARG A 71 5.75 7.28 24.79
N ILE A 72 6.31 6.42 23.92
CA ILE A 72 5.67 5.91 22.71
C ILE A 72 6.03 4.42 22.59
N ASP A 73 5.06 3.53 22.75
CA ASP A 73 5.29 2.09 22.77
C ASP A 73 5.11 1.45 21.40
N ALA A 74 4.23 2.00 20.57
CA ALA A 74 4.10 1.53 19.19
C ALA A 74 3.72 2.65 18.21
N LEU A 75 4.20 2.48 16.98
CA LEU A 75 3.76 3.20 15.80
C LEU A 75 3.16 2.21 14.80
N ILE A 76 1.92 2.47 14.34
CA ILE A 76 1.28 1.72 13.26
C ILE A 76 1.14 2.64 12.06
N ASN A 77 2.00 2.46 11.06
CA ASN A 77 1.99 3.20 9.82
C ASN A 77 0.97 2.59 8.84
N SER A 78 -0.20 3.24 8.74
CA SER A 78 -1.28 2.81 7.84
C SER A 78 -1.76 3.91 6.88
N ALA A 79 -1.23 5.12 6.96
CA ALA A 79 -1.52 6.17 6.00
C ALA A 79 -1.06 5.76 4.60
N GLY A 80 -1.95 5.91 3.62
CA GLY A 80 -1.66 5.55 2.23
C GLY A 80 -2.90 5.54 1.36
N TYR A 81 -2.69 5.62 0.06
CA TYR A 81 -3.73 5.48 -0.96
C TYR A 81 -3.20 4.70 -2.16
N GLY A 82 -4.09 4.27 -3.04
CA GLY A 82 -3.74 3.61 -4.30
C GLY A 82 -3.84 4.56 -5.48
N LEU A 83 -2.81 4.61 -6.30
CA LEU A 83 -2.83 5.21 -7.63
C LEU A 83 -2.94 4.08 -8.67
N ALA A 84 -3.94 4.16 -9.53
CA ALA A 84 -4.16 3.21 -10.62
C ALA A 84 -4.13 3.92 -11.96
N GLY A 85 -3.41 3.33 -12.92
CA GLY A 85 -3.26 3.81 -14.29
C GLY A 85 -2.11 3.09 -14.98
N ALA A 86 -2.06 3.19 -16.32
CA ALA A 86 -0.89 2.75 -17.06
C ALA A 86 0.32 3.60 -16.67
N ILE A 87 1.50 2.99 -16.59
CA ILE A 87 2.73 3.73 -16.25
C ILE A 87 2.98 4.87 -17.27
N ALA A 88 2.70 4.60 -18.56
CA ALA A 88 2.86 5.60 -19.62
C ALA A 88 1.90 6.80 -19.47
N ASP A 89 0.77 6.62 -18.82
CA ASP A 89 -0.25 7.65 -18.60
C ASP A 89 -0.09 8.35 -17.24
N THR A 90 0.79 7.87 -16.38
CA THR A 90 0.96 8.42 -15.03
C THR A 90 2.03 9.52 -15.07
N SER A 91 1.65 10.73 -14.71
CA SER A 91 2.57 11.85 -14.63
C SER A 91 3.56 11.70 -13.47
N LEU A 92 4.72 12.38 -13.57
CA LEU A 92 5.69 12.39 -12.47
C LEU A 92 5.12 13.03 -11.20
N ASP A 93 4.24 14.02 -11.32
CA ASP A 93 3.59 14.64 -10.16
C ASP A 93 2.65 13.65 -9.42
N GLU A 94 1.94 12.82 -10.16
CA GLU A 94 1.11 11.75 -9.56
C GLU A 94 2.00 10.70 -8.90
N ALA A 95 3.11 10.34 -9.53
CA ALA A 95 4.10 9.42 -8.97
C ALA A 95 4.71 9.98 -7.67
N HIS A 96 5.15 11.25 -7.67
CA HIS A 96 5.69 11.91 -6.48
C HIS A 96 4.65 11.93 -5.34
N ARG A 97 3.40 12.32 -5.61
CA ARG A 97 2.34 12.31 -4.58
C ARG A 97 2.07 10.91 -4.02
N GLN A 98 2.14 9.86 -4.84
CA GLN A 98 2.01 8.49 -4.37
C GLN A 98 3.11 8.12 -3.37
N PHE A 99 4.36 8.46 -3.70
CA PHE A 99 5.50 8.20 -2.83
C PHE A 99 5.48 9.09 -1.59
N GLU A 100 5.07 10.35 -1.73
CA GLU A 100 5.02 11.32 -0.65
C GLU A 100 4.16 10.82 0.52
N VAL A 101 2.99 10.26 0.23
CA VAL A 101 2.12 9.71 1.26
C VAL A 101 2.57 8.31 1.70
N ASN A 102 2.76 7.38 0.76
CA ASN A 102 2.91 5.96 1.08
C ASN A 102 4.30 5.60 1.61
N PHE A 103 5.33 6.36 1.26
CA PHE A 103 6.72 6.10 1.63
C PHE A 103 7.29 7.19 2.53
N PHE A 104 7.34 8.44 2.06
CA PHE A 104 7.95 9.53 2.84
C PHE A 104 7.16 9.85 4.11
N GLY A 105 5.82 9.78 4.07
CA GLY A 105 4.98 9.92 5.26
C GLY A 105 5.28 8.88 6.33
N CYS A 106 5.46 7.61 5.93
CA CYS A 106 5.91 6.56 6.83
C CYS A 106 7.31 6.82 7.39
N LEU A 107 8.25 7.24 6.54
CA LEU A 107 9.62 7.56 6.94
C LEU A 107 9.65 8.70 7.96
N ARG A 108 8.88 9.78 7.76
CA ARG A 108 8.76 10.90 8.72
C ARG A 108 8.32 10.43 10.09
N LEU A 109 7.23 9.67 10.14
CA LEU A 109 6.71 9.14 11.41
C LEU A 109 7.70 8.20 12.09
N CYS A 110 8.37 7.32 11.35
CA CYS A 110 9.43 6.48 11.91
C CYS A 110 10.54 7.35 12.54
N ARG A 111 11.04 8.35 11.79
CA ARG A 111 12.09 9.25 12.28
C ARG A 111 11.68 10.02 13.54
N ALA A 112 10.45 10.49 13.59
CA ALA A 112 9.94 11.28 14.72
C ALA A 112 9.79 10.46 16.01
N VAL A 113 9.39 9.17 15.93
CA VAL A 113 9.21 8.34 17.14
C VAL A 113 10.50 7.68 17.62
N LEU A 114 11.50 7.49 16.74
CA LEU A 114 12.70 6.73 17.05
C LEU A 114 13.51 7.29 18.23
N PRO A 115 13.74 8.61 18.38
CA PRO A 115 14.49 9.11 19.52
C PRO A 115 13.86 8.71 20.86
N THR A 116 12.53 8.79 20.96
CA THR A 116 11.80 8.38 22.16
C THR A 116 11.94 6.88 22.40
N MET A 117 11.70 6.04 21.40
CA MET A 117 11.82 4.59 21.53
C MET A 117 13.24 4.13 21.85
N GLN A 118 14.27 4.78 21.26
CA GLN A 118 15.68 4.50 21.56
C GLN A 118 16.01 4.81 23.03
N ASN A 119 15.56 5.96 23.54
CA ASN A 119 15.76 6.33 24.95
C ASN A 119 15.02 5.39 25.91
N GLN A 120 13.85 4.86 25.49
CA GLN A 120 13.09 3.86 26.25
C GLN A 120 13.76 2.47 26.26
N GLY A 121 14.63 2.18 25.29
CA GLY A 121 15.17 0.83 25.08
C GLY A 121 14.13 -0.18 24.63
N SER A 122 13.00 0.28 24.08
CA SER A 122 11.90 -0.58 23.60
C SER A 122 10.97 0.16 22.67
N GLY A 123 10.35 -0.56 21.73
CA GLY A 123 9.34 -0.02 20.81
C GLY A 123 8.87 -1.05 19.80
N LEU A 124 7.75 -0.77 19.15
CA LEU A 124 7.24 -1.54 18.02
C LEU A 124 6.83 -0.62 16.89
N ILE A 125 7.37 -0.82 15.71
CA ILE A 125 6.94 -0.16 14.48
C ILE A 125 6.28 -1.22 13.59
N VAL A 126 5.02 -0.99 13.21
CA VAL A 126 4.26 -1.82 12.28
C VAL A 126 3.99 -1.02 11.02
N ASN A 127 4.60 -1.40 9.92
CA ASN A 127 4.37 -0.79 8.62
C ASN A 127 3.33 -1.61 7.83
N ILE A 128 2.20 -1.00 7.52
CA ILE A 128 1.18 -1.63 6.66
C ILE A 128 1.63 -1.49 5.21
N SER A 129 2.23 -2.56 4.72
CA SER A 129 2.66 -2.72 3.34
C SER A 129 1.53 -3.25 2.46
N SER A 130 1.80 -4.17 1.57
CA SER A 130 0.84 -4.86 0.70
C SER A 130 1.51 -6.07 0.03
N LEU A 131 0.74 -7.01 -0.48
CA LEU A 131 1.24 -7.96 -1.48
C LEU A 131 1.81 -7.23 -2.71
N GLY A 132 1.29 -6.05 -3.05
CA GLY A 132 1.87 -5.16 -4.06
C GLY A 132 3.28 -4.66 -3.74
N GLY A 133 3.77 -4.80 -2.50
CA GLY A 133 5.16 -4.57 -2.10
C GLY A 133 6.08 -5.78 -2.35
N LEU A 134 5.51 -6.94 -2.68
CA LEU A 134 6.25 -8.16 -2.97
C LEU A 134 6.30 -8.49 -4.47
N PHE A 135 5.30 -8.08 -5.22
CA PHE A 135 5.25 -8.22 -6.68
C PHE A 135 4.46 -7.09 -7.33
N GLY A 136 4.82 -6.76 -8.58
CA GLY A 136 4.17 -5.70 -9.34
C GLY A 136 2.75 -6.09 -9.73
N LEU A 137 1.81 -5.17 -9.55
CA LEU A 137 0.41 -5.32 -9.95
C LEU A 137 0.16 -4.53 -11.25
N PRO A 138 -0.45 -5.13 -12.28
CA PRO A 138 -0.83 -4.41 -13.49
C PRO A 138 -1.66 -3.17 -13.17
N PHE A 139 -1.37 -2.06 -13.83
CA PHE A 139 -2.02 -0.76 -13.64
C PHE A 139 -1.97 -0.17 -12.23
N GLN A 140 -1.12 -0.75 -11.35
CA GLN A 140 -0.78 -0.21 -10.04
C GLN A 140 0.76 -0.13 -9.87
N GLY A 141 1.49 0.15 -10.94
CA GLY A 141 2.95 0.14 -10.93
C GLY A 141 3.56 1.09 -9.92
N LEU A 142 3.07 2.34 -9.83
CA LEU A 142 3.58 3.34 -8.88
C LEU A 142 3.17 3.03 -7.42
N TYR A 143 1.96 2.49 -7.22
CA TYR A 143 1.56 1.98 -5.91
C TYR A 143 2.48 0.83 -5.47
N SER A 144 2.67 -0.17 -6.35
CA SER A 144 3.58 -1.28 -6.07
C SER A 144 5.00 -0.79 -5.76
N ALA A 145 5.55 0.11 -6.58
CA ALA A 145 6.88 0.67 -6.36
C ALA A 145 6.99 1.36 -4.98
N SER A 146 5.98 2.13 -4.56
CA SER A 146 5.96 2.75 -3.23
C SER A 146 5.94 1.71 -2.09
N LYS A 147 5.24 0.59 -2.28
CA LYS A 147 5.20 -0.49 -1.29
C LYS A 147 6.49 -1.33 -1.28
N PHE A 148 7.13 -1.56 -2.44
CA PHE A 148 8.48 -2.14 -2.50
C PHE A 148 9.51 -1.27 -1.76
N ALA A 149 9.45 0.05 -1.95
CA ALA A 149 10.31 0.97 -1.21
C ALA A 149 10.08 0.86 0.31
N LEU A 150 8.81 0.75 0.73
CA LEU A 150 8.45 0.56 2.14
C LEU A 150 8.96 -0.77 2.72
N GLU A 151 8.95 -1.86 1.93
CA GLU A 151 9.53 -3.14 2.34
C GLU A 151 11.04 -3.00 2.58
N GLY A 152 11.78 -2.38 1.65
CA GLY A 152 13.22 -2.14 1.80
C GLY A 152 13.53 -1.26 3.01
N LEU A 153 12.79 -0.17 3.21
CA LEU A 153 12.91 0.69 4.39
C LEU A 153 12.67 -0.10 5.68
N THR A 154 11.62 -0.93 5.72
CA THR A 154 11.25 -1.72 6.91
C THR A 154 12.34 -2.73 7.26
N GLU A 155 12.94 -3.37 6.26
CA GLU A 155 14.01 -4.34 6.44
C GLU A 155 15.29 -3.66 6.96
N SER A 156 15.71 -2.55 6.34
CA SER A 156 16.87 -1.79 6.75
C SER A 156 16.73 -1.24 8.18
N LEU A 157 15.59 -0.58 8.45
CA LEU A 157 15.33 -0.02 9.77
C LEU A 157 15.35 -1.08 10.88
N ARG A 158 14.84 -2.28 10.63
CA ARG A 158 14.89 -3.39 11.60
C ARG A 158 16.32 -3.73 12.03
N HIS A 159 17.26 -3.74 11.09
CA HIS A 159 18.68 -4.00 11.38
C HIS A 159 19.32 -2.86 12.18
N GLU A 160 18.95 -1.62 11.87
CA GLU A 160 19.53 -0.43 12.51
C GLU A 160 19.07 -0.29 13.98
N VAL A 161 17.79 -0.56 14.25
CA VAL A 161 17.18 -0.24 15.57
C VAL A 161 17.09 -1.44 16.52
N GLY A 162 17.35 -2.66 16.04
CA GLY A 162 17.24 -3.88 16.85
C GLY A 162 18.09 -3.84 18.14
N ARG A 163 19.27 -3.22 18.08
CA ARG A 163 20.14 -3.03 19.25
C ARG A 163 19.53 -2.16 20.36
N PHE A 164 18.51 -1.37 20.03
CA PHE A 164 17.76 -0.53 20.99
C PHE A 164 16.48 -1.20 21.52
N GLY A 165 16.29 -2.51 21.25
CA GLY A 165 15.09 -3.22 21.67
C GLY A 165 13.83 -2.83 20.92
N ILE A 166 13.97 -2.23 19.72
CA ILE A 166 12.86 -1.81 18.88
C ILE A 166 12.63 -2.86 17.79
N ASP A 167 11.40 -3.40 17.75
CA ASP A 167 10.98 -4.30 16.68
C ASP A 167 10.35 -3.52 15.52
N VAL A 168 10.68 -3.91 14.29
CA VAL A 168 10.07 -3.34 13.08
C VAL A 168 9.53 -4.47 12.22
N VAL A 169 8.24 -4.44 11.93
CA VAL A 169 7.57 -5.50 11.17
C VAL A 169 6.77 -4.94 10.00
N ALA A 170 6.72 -5.69 8.91
CA ALA A 170 5.79 -5.45 7.81
C ALA A 170 4.53 -6.30 7.98
N VAL A 171 3.37 -5.70 7.77
CA VAL A 171 2.12 -6.39 7.53
C VAL A 171 1.78 -6.22 6.06
N GLU A 172 1.57 -7.32 5.36
CA GLU A 172 1.41 -7.39 3.90
C GLU A 172 -0.02 -7.85 3.57
N PRO A 173 -1.02 -6.96 3.60
CA PRO A 173 -2.37 -7.32 3.21
C PRO A 173 -2.47 -7.63 1.72
N GLY A 174 -3.32 -8.59 1.39
CA GLY A 174 -3.90 -8.73 0.05
C GLY A 174 -5.06 -7.75 -0.12
N ASP A 175 -6.15 -8.22 -0.74
CA ASP A 175 -7.35 -7.40 -0.91
C ASP A 175 -8.07 -7.24 0.44
N VAL A 176 -8.38 -5.99 0.78
CA VAL A 176 -9.06 -5.63 2.02
C VAL A 176 -10.28 -4.77 1.73
N ARG A 177 -11.43 -5.21 2.19
CA ARG A 177 -12.69 -4.47 2.05
C ARG A 177 -12.70 -3.23 2.94
N THR A 178 -12.34 -2.09 2.34
CA THR A 178 -12.28 -0.79 3.01
C THR A 178 -12.70 0.34 2.07
N ALA A 179 -12.68 1.57 2.58
CA ALA A 179 -12.87 2.76 1.75
C ALA A 179 -11.69 3.03 0.79
N PHE A 180 -10.59 2.25 0.84
CA PHE A 180 -9.42 2.39 -0.03
C PHE A 180 -9.80 2.35 -1.51
N THR A 181 -10.68 1.42 -1.91
CA THR A 181 -11.22 1.32 -3.27
C THR A 181 -11.87 2.62 -3.73
N ARG A 182 -12.67 3.24 -2.87
CA ARG A 182 -13.38 4.49 -3.17
C ARG A 182 -12.43 5.70 -3.24
N TYR A 183 -11.36 5.68 -2.45
CA TYR A 183 -10.36 6.75 -2.42
C TYR A 183 -9.19 6.53 -3.37
N ARG A 184 -9.24 5.47 -4.19
CA ARG A 184 -8.25 5.23 -5.23
C ARG A 184 -8.25 6.40 -6.21
N VAL A 185 -7.05 6.95 -6.47
CA VAL A 185 -6.81 7.94 -7.50
C VAL A 185 -6.59 7.21 -8.83
N ARG A 186 -7.22 7.69 -9.89
CA ARG A 186 -6.94 7.23 -11.26
C ARG A 186 -6.01 8.23 -11.91
N ALA A 187 -4.97 7.76 -12.61
CA ALA A 187 -4.10 8.62 -13.38
C ALA A 187 -4.91 9.37 -14.45
N VAL A 188 -4.72 10.69 -14.51
CA VAL A 188 -5.57 11.58 -15.30
C VAL A 188 -5.57 11.20 -16.77
N ALA A 189 -4.40 10.84 -17.33
CA ALA A 189 -4.27 10.49 -18.74
C ALA A 189 -4.71 9.04 -19.06
N SER A 190 -5.03 8.18 -18.08
CA SER A 190 -5.56 6.83 -18.31
C SER A 190 -7.05 6.80 -18.69
N GLY A 191 -7.65 7.96 -18.99
CA GLY A 191 -9.02 8.13 -19.41
C GLY A 191 -9.23 8.02 -20.93
N GLN A 192 -10.17 8.86 -21.45
CA GLN A 192 -10.45 8.92 -22.90
C GLN A 192 -9.19 9.33 -23.68
N GLY A 193 -8.88 8.56 -24.73
CA GLY A 193 -7.69 8.80 -25.57
C GLY A 193 -6.47 7.97 -25.20
N SER A 194 -6.45 7.30 -24.05
CA SER A 194 -5.36 6.40 -23.71
C SER A 194 -5.42 5.10 -24.55
N ALA A 195 -4.28 4.68 -25.07
CA ALA A 195 -4.14 3.38 -25.74
C ALA A 195 -4.34 2.18 -24.79
N TYR A 196 -4.29 2.43 -23.48
CA TYR A 196 -4.43 1.40 -22.43
C TYR A 196 -5.84 1.33 -21.84
N ARG A 197 -6.76 2.22 -22.25
CA ARG A 197 -8.06 2.39 -21.60
C ARG A 197 -8.83 1.11 -21.38
N GLU A 198 -9.04 0.31 -22.44
CA GLU A 198 -9.83 -0.94 -22.32
C GLU A 198 -9.22 -1.91 -21.31
N GLN A 199 -7.90 -2.08 -21.37
CA GLN A 199 -7.17 -2.96 -20.46
C GLN A 199 -7.18 -2.44 -19.04
N PHE A 200 -7.03 -1.12 -18.87
CA PHE A 200 -7.10 -0.45 -17.57
C PHE A 200 -8.48 -0.57 -16.93
N ASP A 201 -9.55 -0.28 -17.67
CA ASP A 201 -10.93 -0.39 -17.16
C ASP A 201 -11.25 -1.84 -16.76
N ALA A 202 -10.80 -2.83 -17.55
CA ALA A 202 -10.97 -4.25 -17.22
C ALA A 202 -10.21 -4.64 -15.95
N ALA A 203 -8.94 -4.24 -15.83
CA ALA A 203 -8.13 -4.50 -14.65
C ALA A 203 -8.68 -3.83 -13.40
N LEU A 204 -9.14 -2.58 -13.53
CA LEU A 204 -9.75 -1.83 -12.44
C LEU A 204 -11.02 -2.49 -11.92
N ALA A 205 -11.89 -2.97 -12.81
CA ALA A 205 -13.10 -3.71 -12.42
C ALA A 205 -12.76 -5.01 -11.65
N ILE A 206 -11.65 -5.66 -11.98
CA ILE A 206 -11.17 -6.85 -11.26
C ILE A 206 -10.67 -6.44 -9.87
N MET A 207 -9.87 -5.39 -9.76
CA MET A 207 -9.38 -4.86 -8.49
C MET A 207 -10.55 -4.51 -7.55
N GLU A 208 -11.52 -3.74 -8.04
CA GLU A 208 -12.68 -3.31 -7.26
C GLU A 208 -13.53 -4.50 -6.79
N ARG A 209 -13.71 -5.51 -7.64
CA ARG A 209 -14.39 -6.77 -7.28
C ARG A 209 -13.63 -7.51 -6.18
N ASP A 210 -12.33 -7.72 -6.36
CA ASP A 210 -11.52 -8.54 -5.48
C ASP A 210 -11.35 -7.87 -4.11
N GLU A 211 -11.16 -6.55 -4.07
CA GLU A 211 -11.17 -5.76 -2.83
C GLU A 211 -12.54 -5.81 -2.13
N GLY A 212 -13.65 -5.75 -2.89
CA GLY A 212 -14.99 -5.91 -2.34
C GLY A 212 -15.24 -7.26 -1.67
N GLN A 213 -14.53 -8.29 -2.12
CA GLN A 213 -14.55 -9.65 -1.56
C GLN A 213 -13.40 -9.91 -0.58
N GLY A 214 -12.50 -8.95 -0.40
CA GLY A 214 -11.33 -9.08 0.43
C GLY A 214 -11.61 -9.30 1.92
N VAL A 215 -10.56 -9.57 2.69
CA VAL A 215 -10.65 -9.64 4.15
C VAL A 215 -11.10 -8.31 4.74
N SER A 216 -11.64 -8.31 5.95
CA SER A 216 -12.07 -7.06 6.57
C SER A 216 -10.88 -6.30 7.21
N ALA A 217 -11.05 -4.98 7.41
CA ALA A 217 -10.08 -4.16 8.15
C ALA A 217 -9.86 -4.69 9.58
N GLU A 218 -10.90 -5.22 10.20
CA GLU A 218 -10.87 -5.79 11.55
C GLU A 218 -10.01 -7.06 11.61
N GLN A 219 -9.96 -7.86 10.54
CA GLN A 219 -9.07 -9.03 10.44
C GLN A 219 -7.60 -8.62 10.38
N VAL A 220 -7.29 -7.55 9.63
CA VAL A 220 -5.94 -6.98 9.61
C VAL A 220 -5.59 -6.39 10.98
N ALA A 221 -6.50 -5.66 11.60
CA ALA A 221 -6.32 -5.11 12.94
C ALA A 221 -6.14 -6.21 14.00
N ALA A 222 -6.84 -7.34 13.87
CA ALA A 222 -6.66 -8.51 14.74
C ALA A 222 -5.24 -9.13 14.59
N LEU A 223 -4.71 -9.16 13.38
CA LEU A 223 -3.33 -9.57 13.14
C LEU A 223 -2.35 -8.60 13.79
N VAL A 224 -2.52 -7.29 13.61
CA VAL A 224 -1.67 -6.26 14.26
C VAL A 224 -1.70 -6.40 15.78
N GLU A 225 -2.88 -6.61 16.38
CA GLU A 225 -2.99 -6.90 17.80
C GLU A 225 -2.24 -8.17 18.20
N SER A 226 -2.35 -9.24 17.40
CA SER A 226 -1.62 -10.48 17.69
C SER A 226 -0.11 -10.28 17.67
N ILE A 227 0.40 -9.45 16.72
CA ILE A 227 1.81 -9.05 16.63
C ILE A 227 2.22 -8.25 17.87
N TRP A 228 1.40 -7.28 18.28
CA TRP A 228 1.62 -6.50 19.50
C TRP A 228 1.81 -7.40 20.74
N ARG A 229 1.06 -8.49 20.83
CA ARG A 229 1.10 -9.43 21.95
C ARG A 229 2.28 -10.39 21.96
N GLN A 230 2.95 -10.58 20.82
CA GLN A 230 4.07 -11.52 20.69
C GLN A 230 5.33 -11.01 21.40
N ARG A 231 6.09 -11.88 22.02
CA ARG A 231 7.42 -11.60 22.56
C ARG A 231 8.50 -11.65 21.46
N HIS A 232 8.35 -12.62 20.54
CA HIS A 232 9.23 -12.82 19.39
C HIS A 232 8.42 -12.64 18.12
N ARG A 233 8.69 -11.56 17.41
CA ARG A 233 7.95 -11.16 16.21
C ARG A 233 8.67 -11.62 14.95
N ARG A 234 7.91 -12.15 14.00
CA ARG A 234 8.44 -12.40 12.67
C ARG A 234 8.63 -11.07 11.92
N PRO A 235 9.58 -11.01 10.99
CA PRO A 235 9.80 -9.79 10.20
C PRO A 235 8.59 -9.37 9.35
N ARG A 236 7.77 -10.33 8.89
CA ARG A 236 6.69 -10.14 7.92
C ARG A 236 5.48 -10.99 8.26
N TYR A 237 4.30 -10.45 8.00
CA TYR A 237 3.01 -11.11 8.23
C TYR A 237 2.07 -10.82 7.07
N ILE A 238 1.68 -11.87 6.34
CA ILE A 238 0.72 -11.77 5.25
C ILE A 238 -0.70 -11.93 5.81
N CYS A 239 -1.63 -11.10 5.32
CA CYS A 239 -3.05 -11.17 5.66
C CYS A 239 -3.89 -11.09 4.37
N GLY A 240 -4.68 -12.10 4.09
CA GLY A 240 -5.51 -12.17 2.88
C GLY A 240 -6.18 -13.52 2.75
N HIS A 241 -6.86 -13.75 1.65
CA HIS A 241 -7.40 -15.06 1.31
C HIS A 241 -6.29 -16.09 1.07
N ALA A 242 -6.62 -17.38 1.18
CA ALA A 242 -5.64 -18.46 1.02
C ALA A 242 -4.85 -18.38 -0.30
N SER A 243 -5.51 -18.03 -1.41
CA SER A 243 -4.86 -17.83 -2.71
C SER A 243 -3.81 -16.72 -2.70
N GLN A 244 -4.08 -15.65 -1.98
CA GLN A 244 -3.19 -14.50 -1.84
C GLN A 244 -2.02 -14.79 -0.89
N THR A 245 -2.28 -15.50 0.21
CA THR A 245 -1.22 -15.87 1.16
C THR A 245 -0.20 -16.83 0.55
N VAL A 246 -0.58 -17.60 -0.47
CA VAL A 246 0.32 -18.49 -1.22
C VAL A 246 1.10 -17.74 -2.31
N ALA A 247 0.63 -16.58 -2.79
CA ALA A 247 1.28 -15.85 -3.88
C ALA A 247 2.72 -15.41 -3.55
N ALA A 248 2.97 -14.96 -2.33
CA ALA A 248 4.31 -14.52 -1.92
C ALA A 248 5.35 -15.66 -1.91
N PRO A 249 5.11 -16.84 -1.28
CA PRO A 249 6.02 -17.96 -1.43
C PRO A 249 6.07 -18.50 -2.86
N ALA A 250 4.97 -18.49 -3.61
CA ALA A 250 4.96 -18.91 -5.01
C ALA A 250 5.91 -18.08 -5.88
N LYS A 251 5.98 -16.75 -5.67
CA LYS A 251 6.95 -15.90 -6.36
C LYS A 251 8.40 -16.35 -6.19
N ARG A 252 8.74 -16.91 -5.02
CA ARG A 252 10.12 -17.38 -4.74
C ARG A 252 10.43 -18.75 -5.35
N LEU A 253 9.41 -19.56 -5.60
CA LEU A 253 9.54 -20.94 -6.06
C LEU A 253 9.32 -21.10 -7.56
N LEU A 254 8.48 -20.26 -8.16
CA LEU A 254 8.16 -20.33 -9.57
C LEU A 254 9.18 -19.55 -10.42
N PRO A 255 9.46 -20.01 -11.67
CA PRO A 255 10.17 -19.18 -12.64
C PRO A 255 9.47 -17.83 -12.81
N ALA A 256 10.24 -16.73 -12.85
CA ALA A 256 9.70 -15.37 -12.85
C ALA A 256 8.65 -15.16 -13.98
N ARG A 257 8.94 -15.62 -15.22
CA ARG A 257 8.02 -15.50 -16.35
C ARG A 257 6.67 -16.20 -16.12
N LEU A 258 6.69 -17.35 -15.43
CA LEU A 258 5.45 -18.09 -15.12
C LEU A 258 4.63 -17.34 -14.08
N PHE A 259 5.27 -16.86 -13.01
CA PHE A 259 4.59 -16.10 -11.97
C PHE A 259 3.99 -14.80 -12.52
N GLU A 260 4.77 -14.03 -13.29
CA GLU A 260 4.32 -12.77 -13.92
C GLU A 260 3.15 -13.01 -14.88
N ARG A 261 3.19 -14.12 -15.64
CA ARG A 261 2.07 -14.50 -16.50
C ARG A 261 0.81 -14.79 -15.71
N LEU A 262 0.89 -15.53 -14.61
CA LEU A 262 -0.26 -15.82 -13.76
C LEU A 262 -0.90 -14.53 -13.19
N ILE A 263 -0.07 -13.57 -12.77
CA ILE A 263 -0.56 -12.26 -12.31
C ILE A 263 -1.20 -11.50 -13.48
N ALA A 264 -0.55 -11.44 -14.64
CA ALA A 264 -1.09 -10.75 -15.81
C ALA A 264 -2.43 -11.36 -16.26
N ASP A 265 -2.52 -12.70 -16.34
CA ASP A 265 -3.72 -13.42 -16.72
C ASP A 265 -4.88 -13.18 -15.76
N HIS A 266 -4.61 -13.04 -14.46
CA HIS A 266 -5.62 -12.68 -13.46
C HIS A 266 -6.29 -11.34 -13.78
N TYR A 267 -5.49 -10.32 -14.14
CA TYR A 267 -5.99 -8.98 -14.47
C TYR A 267 -6.46 -8.82 -15.92
N ALA A 268 -6.12 -9.77 -16.82
CA ALA A 268 -6.52 -9.76 -18.23
C ALA A 268 -7.80 -10.57 -18.52
N ALA A 269 -8.30 -11.36 -17.60
CA ALA A 269 -9.26 -12.46 -17.81
C ALA A 269 -10.61 -12.08 -18.47
N ARG A 270 -10.85 -10.83 -18.83
CA ARG A 270 -12.05 -10.38 -19.58
C ARG A 270 -11.76 -9.57 -20.85
N ALA A 271 -10.54 -9.07 -21.05
CA ALA A 271 -10.21 -8.28 -22.26
C ALA A 271 -10.11 -9.12 -23.54
N SER A 272 -9.95 -10.44 -23.44
CA SER A 272 -9.68 -11.32 -24.60
C SER A 272 -10.91 -11.75 -25.40
N ARG A 273 -12.12 -11.29 -25.10
CA ARG A 273 -13.34 -11.64 -25.85
C ARG A 273 -13.78 -10.63 -26.90
N SER A 274 -13.09 -9.50 -27.08
CA SER A 274 -13.51 -8.44 -28.00
C SER A 274 -12.42 -7.77 -28.83
N LEU A 275 -11.28 -8.43 -29.08
CA LEU A 275 -10.36 -7.92 -30.09
C LEU A 275 -10.90 -8.29 -31.47
N PRO A 276 -11.30 -7.32 -32.34
CA PRO A 276 -11.55 -7.60 -33.73
C PRO A 276 -10.25 -8.10 -34.38
N GLY A 277 -10.36 -9.20 -35.15
CA GLY A 277 -9.22 -9.86 -35.77
C GLY A 277 -8.31 -8.87 -36.48
N ARG A 278 -7.00 -8.95 -36.19
CA ARG A 278 -5.98 -8.30 -37.00
C ARG A 278 -6.20 -8.74 -38.47
N SER A 279 -6.72 -7.86 -39.31
CA SER A 279 -6.69 -8.02 -40.74
C SER A 279 -5.23 -8.15 -41.17
N LYS A 280 -4.88 -9.29 -41.76
CA LYS A 280 -3.57 -9.48 -42.41
C LYS A 280 -3.40 -8.36 -43.43
N PRO A 281 -2.25 -7.71 -43.54
CA PRO A 281 -1.98 -6.79 -44.63
C PRO A 281 -2.10 -7.58 -45.96
N GLY A 282 -3.02 -7.11 -46.81
CA GLY A 282 -3.25 -7.69 -48.12
C GLY A 282 -1.98 -7.73 -48.94
N ALA A 283 -1.72 -8.89 -49.52
CA ALA A 283 -0.65 -9.08 -50.50
C ALA A 283 -0.91 -8.11 -51.67
N GLY A 284 -0.05 -7.10 -51.80
CA GLY A 284 -0.09 -6.18 -52.93
C GLY A 284 0.10 -6.90 -54.24
N SER A 285 -0.88 -6.80 -55.12
CA SER A 285 -0.79 -7.22 -56.53
C SER A 285 0.25 -6.35 -57.26
N THR A 286 1.33 -6.95 -57.70
CA THR A 286 2.28 -6.36 -58.65
C THR A 286 1.62 -6.22 -60.00
N SER A 287 1.14 -5.03 -60.37
CA SER A 287 0.86 -4.69 -61.78
C SER A 287 2.14 -4.24 -62.44
N ARG A 288 2.58 -5.02 -63.45
CA ARG A 288 3.66 -4.66 -64.38
C ARG A 288 3.22 -3.44 -65.20
N GLY A 289 3.91 -2.33 -65.04
CA GLY A 289 3.84 -1.20 -65.98
C GLY A 289 4.78 -1.38 -67.14
N ALA A 290 4.27 -1.16 -68.35
CA ALA A 290 5.00 -1.17 -69.64
C ALA A 290 5.87 0.10 -69.78
N PRO A 291 6.90 0.08 -70.64
CA PRO A 291 7.83 1.20 -70.78
C PRO A 291 7.23 2.27 -71.69
N VAL A 292 7.45 3.53 -71.36
CA VAL A 292 7.19 4.69 -72.22
C VAL A 292 8.52 5.23 -72.70
N GLU A 293 8.63 5.30 -74.04
CA GLU A 293 9.71 5.88 -74.80
C GLU A 293 9.78 7.39 -74.69
N SER A 294 10.96 7.88 -74.89
CA SER A 294 11.48 9.20 -75.08
C SER A 294 10.61 10.24 -75.83
N ALA A 295 10.59 11.48 -75.34
CA ALA A 295 10.94 12.72 -76.02
C ALA A 295 11.25 13.82 -75.03
#